data_d442abf6ae0104ef5ee9811603db7e43
#
_entry.id   d442abf6ae0104ef5ee9811603db7e43
#
_cell.length_a   1.000
_cell.length_b   1.000
_cell.length_c   1.000
_cell.angle_alpha   90.00
_cell.angle_beta   90.00
_cell.angle_gamma   90.00
#
_symmetry.space_group_name_H-M   'P 1'
#
loop_
_entity.id
_entity.type
_entity.pdbx_description
1 polymer ?
#
loop_
_entity_poly.entity_id
_entity_poly.type
_entity_poly.pdbx_seq_one_letter_code
_entity_poly.pdbx_strand_id
1 'polypeptide(L)'
;MYGYDRPSHTGLVYPTECYFPAWVVPRDHPACEALVHTYRGLFQSEPFVDKWTFSTNGVSIMGRFGIPCIGFGPGHEDQAHAPNERTWKDELVKAAAMYSLIPSIYIAENA
;
A
#
# COMPACT_ATOMS: atom_id res chain seq x y z
N MET A 1 20.80 -2.27 14.06
CA MET A 1 20.71 -2.02 12.62
C MET A 1 21.90 -2.73 11.98
N TYR A 2 21.69 -3.55 10.96
CA TYR A 2 22.76 -4.27 10.28
C TYR A 2 22.83 -3.85 8.81
N GLY A 3 24.02 -3.88 8.24
CA GLY A 3 24.25 -3.61 6.84
C GLY A 3 24.28 -4.89 6.01
N TYR A 4 23.83 -4.81 4.78
CA TYR A 4 23.99 -5.85 3.78
C TYR A 4 25.11 -5.46 2.81
N ASP A 5 26.15 -6.24 2.74
CA ASP A 5 27.36 -6.00 1.94
C ASP A 5 27.80 -7.21 1.11
N ARG A 6 26.91 -8.19 0.91
CA ARG A 6 27.23 -9.39 0.16
C ARG A 6 27.38 -9.09 -1.34
N PRO A 7 28.37 -9.68 -2.00
CA PRO A 7 28.53 -9.51 -3.44
C PRO A 7 27.38 -10.18 -4.22
N SER A 8 26.99 -9.55 -5.31
CA SER A 8 26.12 -10.13 -6.33
C SER A 8 26.84 -11.26 -7.08
N HIS A 9 26.11 -11.94 -7.99
CA HIS A 9 26.71 -12.96 -8.87
C HIS A 9 27.80 -12.40 -9.81
N THR A 10 27.83 -11.09 -10.03
CA THR A 10 28.87 -10.40 -10.81
C THR A 10 30.06 -9.91 -9.95
N GLY A 11 30.05 -10.15 -8.65
CA GLY A 11 31.04 -9.68 -7.71
C GLY A 11 30.87 -8.22 -7.25
N LEU A 12 29.85 -7.53 -7.75
CA LEU A 12 29.57 -6.16 -7.29
C LEU A 12 29.00 -6.17 -5.89
N VAL A 13 29.48 -5.25 -5.06
CA VAL A 13 29.00 -5.03 -3.69
C VAL A 13 28.30 -3.69 -3.62
N TYR A 14 27.03 -3.71 -3.17
CA TYR A 14 26.24 -2.51 -2.87
C TYR A 14 25.93 -2.49 -1.37
N PRO A 15 26.74 -1.82 -0.57
CA PRO A 15 26.46 -1.70 0.85
C PRO A 15 25.09 -1.03 1.05
N THR A 16 24.19 -1.73 1.73
CA THR A 16 22.81 -1.26 1.95
C THR A 16 22.49 -1.37 3.44
N GLU A 17 21.96 -0.29 4.00
CA GLU A 17 21.41 -0.32 5.34
C GLU A 17 20.10 -1.09 5.36
N CYS A 18 20.03 -2.15 6.15
CA CYS A 18 18.82 -2.95 6.32
C CYS A 18 17.97 -2.37 7.45
N TYR A 19 17.26 -1.29 7.15
CA TYR A 19 16.32 -0.64 8.05
C TYR A 19 14.94 -0.53 7.39
N PHE A 20 14.00 -1.32 7.87
CA PHE A 20 12.64 -1.44 7.33
C PHE A 20 11.62 -1.14 8.43
N PRO A 21 11.40 0.14 8.79
CA PRO A 21 10.49 0.50 9.86
C PRO A 21 9.05 0.16 9.50
N ALA A 22 8.34 -0.49 10.42
CA ALA A 22 6.90 -0.66 10.32
C ALA A 22 6.20 0.69 10.56
N TRP A 23 5.00 0.81 10.04
CA TRP A 23 4.18 2.01 10.27
C TRP A 23 2.71 1.66 10.45
N VAL A 24 1.98 2.55 11.07
CA VAL A 24 0.52 2.49 11.20
C VAL A 24 -0.05 3.86 10.89
N VAL A 25 -1.06 3.90 10.03
CA VAL A 25 -1.87 5.10 9.82
C VAL A 25 -3.18 4.93 10.60
N PRO A 26 -3.55 5.88 11.46
CA PRO A 26 -4.81 5.82 12.19
C PRO A 26 -6.00 5.70 11.23
N ARG A 27 -7.04 4.97 11.64
CA ARG A 27 -8.22 4.76 10.79
C ARG A 27 -8.98 6.07 10.49
N ASP A 28 -8.94 7.01 11.40
CA ASP A 28 -9.53 8.35 11.30
C ASP A 28 -8.63 9.35 10.57
N HIS A 29 -7.51 8.91 10.00
CA HIS A 29 -6.68 9.77 9.18
C HIS A 29 -7.40 10.13 7.88
N PRO A 30 -7.40 11.41 7.44
CA PRO A 30 -8.13 11.87 6.26
C PRO A 30 -7.91 11.02 5.00
N ALA A 31 -6.70 10.54 4.77
CA ALA A 31 -6.40 9.68 3.63
C ALA A 31 -7.08 8.29 3.74
N CYS A 32 -7.24 7.76 4.94
CA CYS A 32 -7.96 6.51 5.17
C CYS A 32 -9.47 6.70 5.00
N GLU A 33 -10.00 7.79 5.55
CA GLU A 33 -11.43 8.13 5.40
C GLU A 33 -11.82 8.33 3.96
N ALA A 34 -11.02 9.06 3.16
CA ALA A 34 -11.28 9.23 1.73
C ALA A 34 -11.36 7.89 0.97
N LEU A 35 -10.48 6.93 1.29
CA LEU A 35 -10.56 5.56 0.74
C LEU A 35 -11.86 4.86 1.11
N VAL A 36 -12.22 4.90 2.40
CA VAL A 36 -13.43 4.29 2.93
C VAL A 36 -14.68 4.90 2.30
N HIS A 37 -14.75 6.22 2.22
CA HIS A 37 -15.89 6.94 1.62
C HIS A 37 -16.01 6.65 0.12
N THR A 38 -14.90 6.64 -0.60
CA THR A 38 -14.88 6.26 -2.01
C THR A 38 -15.43 4.85 -2.22
N TYR A 39 -14.99 3.89 -1.41
CA TYR A 39 -15.46 2.51 -1.48
C TYR A 39 -16.96 2.38 -1.21
N ARG A 40 -17.44 3.00 -0.14
CA ARG A 40 -18.86 3.03 0.20
C ARG A 40 -19.72 3.63 -0.91
N GLY A 41 -19.26 4.74 -1.48
CA GLY A 41 -19.95 5.43 -2.57
C GLY A 41 -20.07 4.57 -3.83
N LEU A 42 -19.01 3.86 -4.20
CA LEU A 42 -18.98 3.03 -5.40
C LEU A 42 -19.71 1.69 -5.24
N PHE A 43 -19.53 1.02 -4.11
CA PHE A 43 -19.93 -0.39 -3.97
C PHE A 43 -21.10 -0.61 -2.99
N GLN A 44 -21.60 0.44 -2.33
CA GLN A 44 -22.71 0.37 -1.38
C GLN A 44 -22.49 -0.68 -0.28
N SER A 45 -21.23 -0.87 0.13
CA SER A 45 -20.80 -1.84 1.15
C SER A 45 -19.61 -1.30 1.96
N GLU A 46 -19.34 -1.91 3.11
CA GLU A 46 -18.22 -1.53 3.95
C GLU A 46 -16.92 -2.14 3.44
N PRO A 47 -15.84 -1.35 3.31
CA PRO A 47 -14.52 -1.91 3.04
C PRO A 47 -13.96 -2.63 4.27
N PHE A 48 -13.19 -3.68 4.02
CA PHE A 48 -12.37 -4.28 5.05
C PHE A 48 -11.10 -3.44 5.23
N VAL A 49 -10.87 -2.93 6.42
CA VAL A 49 -9.69 -2.13 6.76
C VAL A 49 -8.87 -2.91 7.78
N ASP A 50 -7.69 -3.34 7.36
CA ASP A 50 -6.79 -4.15 8.16
C ASP A 50 -5.33 -3.76 7.89
N LYS A 51 -4.41 -4.58 8.33
CA LYS A 51 -2.97 -4.47 8.13
C LYS A 51 -2.48 -5.48 7.10
N TRP A 52 -1.39 -5.13 6.44
CA TRP A 52 -0.63 -6.11 5.66
C TRP A 52 0.47 -6.77 6.50
N THR A 53 0.77 -8.01 6.17
CA THR A 53 1.80 -8.81 6.84
C THR A 53 3.13 -8.78 6.09
N PHE A 54 3.18 -8.15 4.92
CA PHE A 54 4.37 -8.01 4.10
C PHE A 54 4.83 -6.55 3.98
N SER A 55 6.04 -6.37 3.47
CA SER A 55 6.64 -5.05 3.28
C SER A 55 6.34 -4.50 1.89
N THR A 56 6.30 -3.16 1.78
CA THR A 56 6.12 -2.41 0.53
C THR A 56 7.03 -1.19 0.52
N ASN A 57 7.00 -0.41 -0.57
CA ASN A 57 7.69 0.89 -0.65
C ASN A 57 7.20 1.90 0.40
N GLY A 58 6.08 1.64 1.06
CA GLY A 58 5.60 2.40 2.21
C GLY A 58 6.60 2.46 3.37
N VAL A 59 7.51 1.49 3.46
CA VAL A 59 8.67 1.52 4.37
C VAL A 59 9.48 2.82 4.21
N SER A 60 9.73 3.24 2.98
CA SER A 60 10.44 4.51 2.74
C SER A 60 9.51 5.70 2.88
N ILE A 61 8.30 5.65 2.32
CA ILE A 61 7.37 6.78 2.28
C ILE A 61 6.94 7.15 3.70
N MET A 62 6.28 6.25 4.39
CA MET A 62 5.80 6.49 5.76
C MET A 62 6.85 6.17 6.80
N GLY A 63 7.51 5.01 6.69
CA GLY A 63 8.40 4.53 7.73
C GLY A 63 9.65 5.37 7.93
N ARG A 64 10.23 5.94 6.85
CA ARG A 64 11.42 6.80 6.92
C ARG A 64 11.11 8.28 6.89
N PHE A 65 10.16 8.70 6.06
CA PHE A 65 9.89 10.11 5.82
C PHE A 65 8.62 10.63 6.50
N GLY A 66 7.83 9.76 7.13
CA GLY A 66 6.61 10.16 7.84
C GLY A 66 5.48 10.65 6.92
N ILE A 67 5.58 10.42 5.62
CA ILE A 67 4.51 10.77 4.68
C ILE A 67 3.42 9.70 4.79
N PRO A 68 2.17 10.07 5.11
CA PRO A 68 1.09 9.09 5.25
C PRO A 68 0.95 8.21 4.02
N CYS A 69 1.04 6.90 4.22
CA CYS A 69 0.98 5.91 3.16
C CYS A 69 0.01 4.80 3.54
N ILE A 70 -1.03 4.61 2.74
CA ILE A 70 -2.05 3.60 2.93
C ILE A 70 -2.02 2.65 1.76
N GLY A 71 -2.06 1.34 2.05
CA GLY A 71 -2.10 0.32 1.03
C GLY A 71 -3.51 0.10 0.50
N PHE A 72 -3.63 0.07 -0.81
CA PHE A 72 -4.85 -0.29 -1.52
C PHE A 72 -4.50 -0.82 -2.91
N GLY A 73 -5.18 -1.87 -3.35
CA GLY A 73 -4.98 -2.43 -4.68
C GLY A 73 -5.85 -3.66 -4.94
N PRO A 74 -5.87 -4.14 -6.20
CA PRO A 74 -6.52 -5.39 -6.56
C PRO A 74 -5.68 -6.58 -6.12
N GLY A 75 -6.33 -7.72 -5.92
CA GLY A 75 -5.68 -8.97 -5.56
C GLY A 75 -5.82 -9.34 -4.09
N HIS A 76 -5.42 -10.55 -3.77
CA HIS A 76 -5.46 -11.08 -2.42
C HIS A 76 -4.03 -11.24 -1.89
N GLU A 77 -3.84 -10.95 -0.62
CA GLU A 77 -2.52 -10.98 0.03
C GLU A 77 -1.85 -12.37 -0.06
N ASP A 78 -2.63 -13.44 -0.03
CA ASP A 78 -2.14 -14.82 -0.16
C ASP A 78 -1.56 -15.14 -1.55
N GLN A 79 -1.86 -14.32 -2.55
CA GLN A 79 -1.30 -14.44 -3.89
C GLN A 79 0.03 -13.69 -4.05
N ALA A 80 0.34 -12.75 -3.15
CA ALA A 80 1.55 -11.94 -3.25
C ALA A 80 2.81 -12.81 -3.16
N HIS A 81 3.64 -12.74 -4.21
CA HIS A 81 4.87 -13.54 -4.36
C HIS A 81 4.64 -15.07 -4.38
N ALA A 82 3.41 -15.51 -4.63
CA ALA A 82 3.08 -16.93 -4.75
C ALA A 82 3.46 -17.49 -6.13
N PRO A 83 3.76 -18.79 -6.25
CA PRO A 83 3.87 -19.43 -7.56
C PRO A 83 2.58 -19.28 -8.35
N ASN A 84 2.69 -18.87 -9.62
CA ASN A 84 1.55 -18.57 -10.48
C ASN A 84 0.64 -17.47 -9.91
N GLU A 85 1.22 -16.44 -9.31
CA GLU A 85 0.52 -15.27 -8.79
C GLU A 85 -0.48 -14.74 -9.82
N ARG A 86 -1.67 -14.42 -9.35
CA ARG A 86 -2.77 -13.94 -10.18
C ARG A 86 -3.65 -12.95 -9.43
N THR A 87 -4.32 -12.10 -10.19
CA THR A 87 -5.40 -11.25 -9.68
C THR A 87 -6.64 -11.35 -10.57
N TRP A 88 -7.79 -10.99 -10.04
CA TRP A 88 -9.06 -11.07 -10.75
C TRP A 88 -9.30 -9.82 -11.58
N LYS A 89 -9.79 -9.99 -12.80
CA LYS A 89 -9.99 -8.87 -13.74
C LYS A 89 -11.03 -7.86 -13.25
N ASP A 90 -12.06 -8.31 -12.58
CA ASP A 90 -13.08 -7.43 -11.98
C ASP A 90 -12.52 -6.59 -10.84
N GLU A 91 -11.57 -7.10 -10.08
CA GLU A 91 -10.86 -6.31 -9.04
C GLU A 91 -9.98 -5.23 -9.65
N LEU A 92 -9.36 -5.48 -10.80
CA LEU A 92 -8.61 -4.44 -11.53
C LEU A 92 -9.54 -3.28 -11.93
N VAL A 93 -10.75 -3.59 -12.42
CA VAL A 93 -11.73 -2.56 -12.79
C VAL A 93 -12.19 -1.78 -11.56
N LYS A 94 -12.50 -2.47 -10.47
CA LYS A 94 -12.88 -1.83 -9.19
C LYS A 94 -11.77 -0.94 -8.65
N ALA A 95 -10.53 -1.41 -8.66
CA ALA A 95 -9.39 -0.63 -8.22
C ALA A 95 -9.17 0.62 -9.09
N ALA A 96 -9.30 0.51 -10.42
CA ALA A 96 -9.21 1.66 -11.33
C ALA A 96 -10.29 2.71 -11.02
N ALA A 97 -11.53 2.30 -10.77
CA ALA A 97 -12.61 3.19 -10.37
C ALA A 97 -12.29 3.91 -9.04
N MET A 98 -11.79 3.19 -8.06
CA MET A 98 -11.34 3.76 -6.79
C MET A 98 -10.23 4.81 -6.99
N TYR A 99 -9.15 4.45 -7.69
CA TYR A 99 -8.02 5.37 -7.95
C TYR A 99 -8.43 6.63 -8.69
N SER A 100 -9.44 6.56 -9.55
CA SER A 100 -9.92 7.73 -10.28
C SER A 100 -10.66 8.75 -9.41
N LEU A 101 -11.26 8.32 -8.30
CA LEU A 101 -12.10 9.14 -7.43
C LEU A 101 -11.44 9.58 -6.12
N ILE A 102 -10.56 8.76 -5.56
CA ILE A 102 -9.91 9.03 -4.26
C ILE A 102 -9.31 10.42 -4.16
N PRO A 103 -8.52 10.93 -5.15
CA PRO A 103 -7.92 12.26 -5.04
C PRO A 103 -8.97 13.36 -4.94
N SER A 104 -10.03 13.27 -5.73
CA SER A 104 -11.11 14.27 -5.74
C SER A 104 -11.90 14.28 -4.43
N ILE A 105 -12.19 13.11 -3.90
CA ILE A 105 -12.88 12.96 -2.60
C ILE A 105 -12.00 13.48 -1.48
N TYR A 106 -10.73 13.08 -1.45
CA TYR A 106 -9.79 13.57 -0.45
C TYR A 106 -9.70 15.11 -0.43
N ILE A 107 -9.58 15.74 -1.60
CA ILE A 107 -9.51 17.20 -1.70
C ILE A 107 -10.82 17.83 -1.25
N ALA A 108 -11.98 17.30 -1.66
CA ALA A 108 -13.28 17.84 -1.29
C ALA A 108 -13.55 17.78 0.22
N GLU A 109 -13.11 16.73 0.88
CA GLU A 109 -13.32 16.53 2.32
C GLU A 109 -12.33 17.29 3.20
N ASN A 110 -11.18 17.70 2.66
CA ASN A 110 -10.09 18.34 3.41
C ASN A 110 -9.73 19.75 2.90
N ALA A 111 -10.59 20.31 2.09
CA ALA A 111 -10.42 21.67 1.58
C ALA A 111 -10.72 22.75 2.66
#